data_ad108ec64cfb1626decd80c17e65f8b2
#
_entry.id   ad108ec64cfb1626decd80c17e65f8b2
#
_cell.length_a   1.000
_cell.length_b   1.000
_cell.length_c   1.000
_cell.angle_alpha   90.00
_cell.angle_beta   90.00
_cell.angle_gamma   90.00
#
_symmetry.space_group_name_H-M   'P 1'
#
loop_
_entity.id
_entity.type
_entity.pdbx_description
1 polymer ?
#
loop_
_entity_poly.entity_id
_entity_poly.type
_entity_poly.pdbx_seq_one_letter_code
_entity_poly.pdbx_strand_id
1 'polypeptide(L)'
;MPTVEDLAAAVRRAPAVQAKRDLALLARLGLPLDGDDGAAIAHAGEYLIVCGEAIAPSLVRTDPHAAGAAAVVTNAADVRAMGGRPLGLVDMLVSPDRGHAEAVLEGIAWAAGLLGVAVVGGHLTVGHEPALSASCTGVATRPLRSAEARPGDALLAAFCLNGGYRGDGPFFSSLRDRSPEALRDDGEALVELAEAGLCRAARDVSMPGVAGSLLQMIEVAGCGASLDVERLPAPRGVPIERWLLTFPSFGFLLAVSPDRAADAAEPFLRRGLACARCGQLDSSRALTLVASGRTATVWDLAGEPFTSAGGDPARST
;
A
#
# COMPACT_ATOMS: atom_id res chain seq x y z
N MET A 1 -5.11 25.76 10.10
CA MET A 1 -5.05 24.54 9.25
C MET A 1 -4.93 25.02 7.80
N PRO A 2 -4.18 24.29 6.94
CA PRO A 2 -4.13 24.57 5.52
C PRO A 2 -5.53 24.47 4.90
N THR A 3 -5.78 25.19 3.81
CA THR A 3 -7.03 25.05 3.06
C THR A 3 -7.04 23.72 2.30
N VAL A 4 -8.21 23.27 1.84
CA VAL A 4 -8.30 22.04 1.04
C VAL A 4 -7.54 22.16 -0.28
N GLU A 5 -7.47 23.37 -0.83
CA GLU A 5 -6.68 23.69 -2.02
C GLU A 5 -5.17 23.57 -1.76
N ASP A 6 -4.71 24.03 -0.59
CA ASP A 6 -3.30 23.90 -0.17
C ASP A 6 -2.94 22.42 -0.02
N LEU A 7 -3.80 21.61 0.60
CA LEU A 7 -3.63 20.16 0.75
C LEU A 7 -3.55 19.47 -0.61
N ALA A 8 -4.49 19.75 -1.51
CA ALA A 8 -4.51 19.16 -2.84
C ALA A 8 -3.23 19.52 -3.62
N ALA A 9 -2.81 20.78 -3.55
CA ALA A 9 -1.59 21.24 -4.20
C ALA A 9 -0.33 20.61 -3.59
N ALA A 10 -0.28 20.41 -2.26
CA ALA A 10 0.84 19.75 -1.59
C ALA A 10 0.96 18.28 -2.01
N VAL A 11 -0.16 17.55 -2.02
CA VAL A 11 -0.18 16.15 -2.50
C VAL A 11 0.29 16.07 -3.94
N ARG A 12 -0.28 16.89 -4.85
CA ARG A 12 0.08 16.87 -6.27
C ARG A 12 1.58 17.12 -6.49
N ARG A 13 2.20 18.01 -5.73
CA ARG A 13 3.62 18.36 -5.86
C ARG A 13 4.57 17.45 -5.10
N ALA A 14 4.05 16.54 -4.25
CA ALA A 14 4.89 15.67 -3.43
C ALA A 14 5.83 14.81 -4.29
N PRO A 15 7.15 14.78 -4.02
CA PRO A 15 8.11 14.03 -4.83
C PRO A 15 7.76 12.55 -4.96
N ALA A 16 7.27 11.91 -3.89
CA ALA A 16 6.89 10.51 -3.90
C ALA A 16 5.65 10.24 -4.77
N VAL A 17 4.72 11.20 -4.86
CA VAL A 17 3.57 11.13 -5.79
C VAL A 17 4.08 11.29 -7.23
N GLN A 18 4.90 12.31 -7.49
CA GLN A 18 5.42 12.56 -8.85
C GLN A 18 6.28 11.40 -9.37
N ALA A 19 7.07 10.75 -8.52
CA ALA A 19 7.90 9.59 -8.89
C ALA A 19 7.10 8.39 -9.39
N LYS A 20 5.83 8.22 -8.96
CA LYS A 20 4.97 7.13 -9.47
C LYS A 20 4.63 7.27 -10.95
N ARG A 21 4.74 8.45 -11.54
CA ARG A 21 4.51 8.67 -12.98
C ARG A 21 5.52 7.94 -13.85
N ASP A 22 6.70 7.64 -13.33
CA ASP A 22 7.74 6.89 -14.06
C ASP A 22 7.31 5.45 -14.38
N LEU A 23 6.30 4.91 -13.67
CA LEU A 23 5.68 3.61 -14.00
C LEU A 23 5.06 3.59 -15.40
N ALA A 24 4.67 4.74 -15.96
CA ALA A 24 4.20 4.87 -17.35
C ALA A 24 5.23 4.36 -18.38
N LEU A 25 6.52 4.26 -18.00
CA LEU A 25 7.54 3.65 -18.83
C LEU A 25 7.22 2.18 -19.17
N LEU A 26 6.68 1.42 -18.21
CA LEU A 26 6.31 0.02 -18.40
C LEU A 26 5.21 -0.13 -19.46
N ALA A 27 4.16 0.67 -19.35
CA ALA A 27 3.07 0.70 -20.34
C ALA A 27 3.58 1.08 -21.74
N ARG A 28 4.47 2.08 -21.83
CA ARG A 28 5.07 2.52 -23.09
C ARG A 28 5.92 1.43 -23.74
N LEU A 29 6.54 0.55 -22.95
CA LEU A 29 7.33 -0.58 -23.45
C LEU A 29 6.47 -1.82 -23.73
N GLY A 30 5.16 -1.74 -23.57
CA GLY A 30 4.24 -2.86 -23.79
C GLY A 30 4.32 -3.97 -22.75
N LEU A 31 4.93 -3.69 -21.59
CA LEU A 31 4.92 -4.62 -20.48
C LEU A 31 3.55 -4.57 -19.80
N PRO A 32 2.94 -5.73 -19.50
CA PRO A 32 1.68 -5.74 -18.78
C PRO A 32 1.85 -5.12 -17.40
N LEU A 33 0.90 -4.27 -17.01
CA LEU A 33 0.87 -3.62 -15.72
C LEU A 33 -0.57 -3.68 -15.20
N ASP A 34 -0.85 -4.62 -14.32
CA ASP A 34 -2.16 -4.74 -13.68
C ASP A 34 -2.44 -3.52 -12.78
N GLY A 35 -1.35 -2.90 -12.26
CA GLY A 35 -1.41 -1.70 -11.46
C GLY A 35 -1.83 -1.95 -10.00
N ASP A 36 -1.98 -3.20 -9.60
CA ASP A 36 -2.21 -3.63 -8.22
C ASP A 36 -0.89 -3.80 -7.43
N ASP A 37 -1.02 -4.09 -6.15
CA ASP A 37 0.11 -4.29 -5.23
C ASP A 37 0.81 -5.64 -5.50
N GLY A 38 0.13 -6.57 -6.16
CA GLY A 38 0.68 -7.84 -6.61
C GLY A 38 -0.09 -8.43 -7.80
N ALA A 39 0.55 -9.28 -8.55
CA ALA A 39 -0.08 -10.05 -9.61
C ALA A 39 -0.83 -11.26 -9.03
N ALA A 40 -2.08 -11.49 -9.44
CA ALA A 40 -2.87 -12.65 -9.04
C ALA A 40 -2.90 -13.68 -10.19
N ILE A 41 -2.22 -14.81 -9.99
CA ILE A 41 -2.09 -15.89 -10.97
C ILE A 41 -2.98 -17.06 -10.54
N ALA A 42 -3.97 -17.43 -11.37
CA ALA A 42 -4.85 -18.57 -11.08
C ALA A 42 -4.05 -19.88 -11.00
N HIS A 43 -4.18 -20.63 -9.94
CA HIS A 43 -3.48 -21.88 -9.70
C HIS A 43 -4.27 -22.84 -8.79
N ALA A 44 -4.54 -24.04 -9.26
CA ALA A 44 -5.15 -25.13 -8.47
C ALA A 44 -6.44 -24.77 -7.69
N GLY A 45 -7.25 -23.86 -8.23
CA GLY A 45 -8.51 -23.43 -7.61
C GLY A 45 -8.38 -22.24 -6.66
N GLU A 46 -7.17 -21.73 -6.47
CA GLU A 46 -6.83 -20.53 -5.72
C GLU A 46 -6.04 -19.57 -6.61
N TYR A 47 -5.49 -18.51 -6.03
CA TYR A 47 -4.60 -17.56 -6.71
C TYR A 47 -3.28 -17.45 -5.98
N LEU A 48 -2.19 -17.61 -6.72
CA LEU A 48 -0.88 -17.18 -6.25
C LEU A 48 -0.80 -15.68 -6.39
N ILE A 49 -0.44 -15.01 -5.30
CA ILE A 49 -0.14 -13.57 -5.30
C ILE A 49 1.38 -13.45 -5.36
N VAL A 50 1.88 -12.70 -6.34
CA VAL A 50 3.32 -12.47 -6.53
C VAL A 50 3.56 -10.96 -6.54
N CYS A 51 4.40 -10.49 -5.64
CA CYS A 51 4.82 -9.09 -5.58
C CYS A 51 6.35 -8.99 -5.45
N GLY A 52 6.87 -7.79 -5.63
CA GLY A 52 8.29 -7.54 -5.44
C GLY A 52 8.57 -6.04 -5.34
N GLU A 53 9.40 -5.68 -4.36
CA GLU A 53 9.74 -4.31 -4.04
C GLU A 53 11.26 -4.09 -4.05
N ALA A 54 11.67 -2.97 -4.65
CA ALA A 54 13.02 -2.44 -4.54
C ALA A 54 13.07 -1.41 -3.42
N ILE A 55 13.96 -1.62 -2.45
CA ILE A 55 14.07 -0.72 -1.31
C ILE A 55 14.90 0.51 -1.69
N ALA A 56 14.45 1.69 -1.23
CA ALA A 56 15.10 2.95 -1.53
C ALA A 56 16.62 2.87 -1.28
N PRO A 57 17.48 3.13 -2.30
CA PRO A 57 18.94 2.97 -2.17
C PRO A 57 19.54 3.82 -1.04
N SER A 58 18.95 4.98 -0.76
CA SER A 58 19.36 5.81 0.38
C SER A 58 19.17 5.10 1.70
N LEU A 59 18.03 4.41 1.90
CA LEU A 59 17.76 3.65 3.14
C LEU A 59 18.70 2.45 3.26
N VAL A 60 18.92 1.70 2.17
CA VAL A 60 19.86 0.57 2.16
C VAL A 60 21.25 1.00 2.60
N ARG A 61 21.69 2.19 2.18
CA ARG A 61 23.01 2.74 2.51
C ARG A 61 23.10 3.30 3.92
N THR A 62 22.07 4.02 4.39
CA THR A 62 22.16 4.79 5.65
C THR A 62 21.65 4.04 6.87
N ASP A 63 20.75 3.06 6.67
CA ASP A 63 20.17 2.25 7.73
C ASP A 63 19.83 0.85 7.20
N PRO A 64 20.87 -0.02 7.04
CA PRO A 64 20.70 -1.33 6.43
C PRO A 64 19.72 -2.24 7.19
N HIS A 65 19.69 -2.20 8.52
CA HIS A 65 18.71 -2.95 9.30
C HIS A 65 17.27 -2.52 9.00
N ALA A 66 17.02 -1.21 8.93
CA ALA A 66 15.70 -0.73 8.55
C ALA A 66 15.32 -1.05 7.10
N ALA A 67 16.31 -1.07 6.20
CA ALA A 67 16.08 -1.48 4.81
C ALA A 67 15.64 -2.95 4.74
N GLY A 68 16.32 -3.84 5.49
CA GLY A 68 15.92 -5.23 5.62
C GLY A 68 14.51 -5.40 6.17
N ALA A 69 14.17 -4.68 7.24
CA ALA A 69 12.82 -4.70 7.80
C ALA A 69 11.77 -4.17 6.81
N ALA A 70 12.07 -3.09 6.08
CA ALA A 70 11.18 -2.53 5.07
C ALA A 70 10.88 -3.53 3.96
N ALA A 71 11.87 -4.29 3.48
CA ALA A 71 11.69 -5.30 2.45
C ALA A 71 10.63 -6.36 2.82
N VAL A 72 10.58 -6.76 4.09
CA VAL A 72 9.56 -7.70 4.57
C VAL A 72 8.20 -7.03 4.74
N VAL A 73 8.17 -5.84 5.34
CA VAL A 73 6.92 -5.12 5.66
C VAL A 73 6.15 -4.77 4.39
N THR A 74 6.82 -4.20 3.38
CA THR A 74 6.18 -3.80 2.13
C THR A 74 5.63 -5.00 1.38
N ASN A 75 6.44 -6.04 1.16
CA ASN A 75 5.98 -7.24 0.46
C ASN A 75 4.85 -7.97 1.20
N ALA A 76 4.87 -8.01 2.54
CA ALA A 76 3.77 -8.59 3.30
C ALA A 76 2.50 -7.75 3.19
N ALA A 77 2.62 -6.42 3.13
CA ALA A 77 1.49 -5.50 2.94
C ALA A 77 0.86 -5.70 1.55
N ASP A 78 1.69 -5.82 0.50
CA ASP A 78 1.23 -6.07 -0.87
C ASP A 78 0.40 -7.35 -0.98
N VAL A 79 0.92 -8.47 -0.45
CA VAL A 79 0.19 -9.74 -0.45
C VAL A 79 -1.13 -9.61 0.30
N ARG A 80 -1.13 -8.95 1.46
CA ARG A 80 -2.33 -8.74 2.29
C ARG A 80 -3.34 -7.82 1.60
N ALA A 81 -2.88 -6.76 0.95
CA ALA A 81 -3.73 -5.86 0.15
C ALA A 81 -4.50 -6.62 -0.93
N MET A 82 -3.86 -7.63 -1.51
CA MET A 82 -4.50 -8.55 -2.47
C MET A 82 -5.42 -9.60 -1.82
N GLY A 83 -5.71 -9.52 -0.50
CA GLY A 83 -6.52 -10.50 0.22
C GLY A 83 -5.81 -11.83 0.46
N GLY A 84 -4.49 -11.87 0.35
CA GLY A 84 -3.68 -13.09 0.44
C GLY A 84 -2.93 -13.25 1.75
N ARG A 85 -2.53 -14.50 2.02
CA ARG A 85 -1.59 -14.86 3.10
C ARG A 85 -0.19 -15.05 2.53
N PRO A 86 0.84 -14.33 3.05
CA PRO A 86 2.22 -14.55 2.65
C PRO A 86 2.66 -16.00 2.89
N LEU A 87 3.24 -16.66 1.87
CA LEU A 87 3.79 -18.01 1.95
C LEU A 87 5.30 -18.00 2.13
N GLY A 88 5.99 -17.13 1.38
CA GLY A 88 7.43 -17.08 1.43
C GLY A 88 8.00 -15.85 0.75
N LEU A 89 9.12 -15.39 1.28
CA LEU A 89 9.87 -14.23 0.79
C LEU A 89 11.29 -14.66 0.40
N VAL A 90 11.79 -14.11 -0.70
CA VAL A 90 13.18 -14.18 -1.11
C VAL A 90 13.74 -12.77 -1.25
N ASP A 91 15.02 -12.59 -0.91
CA ASP A 91 15.70 -11.30 -1.06
C ASP A 91 16.82 -11.36 -2.10
N MET A 92 17.15 -10.23 -2.71
CA MET A 92 18.30 -10.03 -3.57
C MET A 92 19.09 -8.86 -3.02
N LEU A 93 20.22 -9.15 -2.39
CA LEU A 93 21.08 -8.19 -1.71
C LEU A 93 22.41 -8.01 -2.42
N VAL A 94 22.74 -6.77 -2.77
CA VAL A 94 24.09 -6.34 -3.09
C VAL A 94 24.64 -5.59 -1.88
N SER A 95 25.80 -6.01 -1.35
CA SER A 95 26.37 -5.42 -0.14
C SER A 95 27.86 -5.09 -0.34
N PRO A 96 28.33 -3.94 0.17
CA PRO A 96 29.73 -3.56 0.03
C PRO A 96 30.65 -4.41 0.91
N ASP A 97 30.15 -4.90 2.03
CA ASP A 97 30.93 -5.72 2.97
C ASP A 97 29.99 -6.60 3.82
N ARG A 98 30.63 -7.47 4.63
CA ARG A 98 29.94 -8.43 5.47
C ARG A 98 29.10 -7.76 6.58
N GLY A 99 29.61 -6.71 7.20
CA GLY A 99 28.88 -6.04 8.31
C GLY A 99 27.59 -5.38 7.84
N HIS A 100 27.64 -4.76 6.65
CA HIS A 100 26.43 -4.21 6.00
C HIS A 100 25.44 -5.33 5.65
N ALA A 101 25.92 -6.46 5.09
CA ALA A 101 25.06 -7.60 4.77
C ALA A 101 24.39 -8.18 6.04
N GLU A 102 25.15 -8.38 7.11
CA GLU A 102 24.62 -8.85 8.40
C GLU A 102 23.52 -7.93 8.93
N ALA A 103 23.72 -6.62 8.91
CA ALA A 103 22.71 -5.66 9.37
C ALA A 103 21.41 -5.69 8.53
N VAL A 104 21.49 -5.85 7.19
CA VAL A 104 20.31 -6.02 6.34
C VAL A 104 19.56 -7.31 6.68
N LEU A 105 20.30 -8.43 6.75
CA LEU A 105 19.71 -9.75 7.02
C LEU A 105 19.12 -9.85 8.43
N GLU A 106 19.72 -9.20 9.43
CA GLU A 106 19.12 -9.07 10.77
C GLU A 106 17.80 -8.31 10.73
N GLY A 107 17.71 -7.23 9.93
CA GLY A 107 16.47 -6.49 9.72
C GLY A 107 15.38 -7.36 9.06
N ILE A 108 15.74 -8.14 8.05
CA ILE A 108 14.85 -9.10 7.40
C ILE A 108 14.36 -10.13 8.42
N ALA A 109 15.28 -10.77 9.16
CA ALA A 109 14.94 -11.81 10.14
C ALA A 109 14.04 -11.27 11.26
N TRP A 110 14.33 -10.05 11.75
CA TRP A 110 13.52 -9.40 12.78
C TRP A 110 12.08 -9.15 12.31
N ALA A 111 11.91 -8.51 11.16
CA ALA A 111 10.57 -8.18 10.64
C ALA A 111 9.79 -9.44 10.22
N ALA A 112 10.47 -10.42 9.63
CA ALA A 112 9.90 -11.71 9.27
C ALA A 112 9.38 -12.47 10.50
N GLY A 113 10.15 -12.46 11.59
CA GLY A 113 9.73 -13.03 12.87
C GLY A 113 8.50 -12.34 13.47
N LEU A 114 8.45 -11.00 13.38
CA LEU A 114 7.28 -10.22 13.86
C LEU A 114 6.02 -10.54 13.06
N LEU A 115 6.11 -10.53 11.73
CA LEU A 115 4.96 -10.64 10.83
C LEU A 115 4.57 -12.09 10.50
N GLY A 116 5.37 -13.07 10.94
CA GLY A 116 5.14 -14.48 10.63
C GLY A 116 5.36 -14.84 9.15
N VAL A 117 6.25 -14.10 8.46
CA VAL A 117 6.59 -14.37 7.06
C VAL A 117 7.81 -15.28 6.99
N ALA A 118 7.73 -16.38 6.25
CA ALA A 118 8.87 -17.27 6.06
C ALA A 118 9.86 -16.66 5.05
N VAL A 119 11.12 -16.53 5.44
CA VAL A 119 12.21 -16.26 4.48
C VAL A 119 12.69 -17.60 3.96
N VAL A 120 12.44 -17.87 2.68
CA VAL A 120 12.65 -19.19 2.06
C VAL A 120 13.89 -19.27 1.19
N GLY A 121 14.57 -18.15 1.00
CA GLY A 121 15.80 -18.06 0.23
C GLY A 121 16.20 -16.63 -0.04
N GLY A 122 17.23 -16.46 -0.85
CA GLY A 122 17.72 -15.16 -1.25
C GLY A 122 19.04 -15.28 -2.00
N HIS A 123 19.59 -14.14 -2.42
CA HIS A 123 20.88 -14.07 -3.07
C HIS A 123 21.71 -12.91 -2.55
N LEU A 124 22.98 -13.18 -2.21
CA LEU A 124 23.93 -12.16 -1.76
C LEU A 124 25.06 -12.00 -2.77
N THR A 125 25.27 -10.77 -3.21
CA THR A 125 26.40 -10.39 -4.07
C THR A 125 27.23 -9.31 -3.36
N VAL A 126 28.57 -9.39 -3.49
CA VAL A 126 29.48 -8.33 -3.06
C VAL A 126 29.57 -7.27 -4.15
N GLY A 127 29.33 -6.00 -3.82
CA GLY A 127 29.38 -4.87 -4.75
C GLY A 127 29.46 -3.55 -4.01
N HIS A 128 30.07 -2.54 -4.63
CA HIS A 128 30.33 -1.24 -3.96
C HIS A 128 29.05 -0.44 -3.71
N GLU A 129 28.05 -0.54 -4.61
CA GLU A 129 26.77 0.17 -4.48
C GLU A 129 25.74 -0.77 -3.84
N PRO A 130 25.36 -0.53 -2.58
CA PRO A 130 24.41 -1.39 -1.92
C PRO A 130 23.00 -1.26 -2.51
N ALA A 131 22.38 -2.41 -2.73
CA ALA A 131 21.01 -2.49 -3.24
C ALA A 131 20.28 -3.66 -2.57
N LEU A 132 18.99 -3.49 -2.35
CA LEU A 132 18.13 -4.53 -1.80
C LEU A 132 16.80 -4.52 -2.55
N SER A 133 16.38 -5.70 -2.98
CA SER A 133 15.01 -5.99 -3.37
C SER A 133 14.54 -7.27 -2.72
N ALA A 134 13.24 -7.44 -2.59
CA ALA A 134 12.64 -8.68 -2.14
C ALA A 134 11.40 -8.98 -2.97
N SER A 135 11.05 -10.26 -3.04
CA SER A 135 9.82 -10.73 -3.65
C SER A 135 9.10 -11.66 -2.69
N CYS A 136 7.79 -11.50 -2.56
CA CYS A 136 6.96 -12.37 -1.76
C CYS A 136 5.93 -13.08 -2.64
N THR A 137 5.72 -14.35 -2.32
CA THR A 137 4.62 -15.13 -2.87
C THR A 137 3.60 -15.37 -1.76
N GLY A 138 2.34 -15.18 -2.07
CA GLY A 138 1.21 -15.48 -1.19
C GLY A 138 0.15 -16.32 -1.88
N VAL A 139 -0.90 -16.65 -1.14
CA VAL A 139 -2.07 -17.35 -1.66
C VAL A 139 -3.34 -16.62 -1.24
N ALA A 140 -4.29 -16.48 -2.16
CA ALA A 140 -5.61 -15.91 -1.93
C ALA A 140 -6.68 -16.81 -2.55
N THR A 141 -7.76 -17.03 -1.86
CA THR A 141 -8.95 -17.70 -2.44
C THR A 141 -9.74 -16.74 -3.32
N ARG A 142 -9.71 -15.45 -2.95
CA ARG A 142 -10.40 -14.36 -3.66
C ARG A 142 -9.52 -13.10 -3.63
N PRO A 143 -8.79 -12.80 -4.70
CA PRO A 143 -7.95 -11.60 -4.72
C PRO A 143 -8.79 -10.32 -4.71
N LEU A 144 -8.32 -9.31 -3.98
CA LEU A 144 -8.89 -7.96 -3.94
C LEU A 144 -8.18 -7.10 -4.98
N ARG A 145 -8.81 -6.88 -6.14
CA ARG A 145 -8.19 -6.18 -7.27
C ARG A 145 -8.73 -4.77 -7.42
N SER A 146 -7.87 -3.78 -7.62
CA SER A 146 -8.27 -2.39 -7.86
C SER A 146 -9.25 -2.27 -9.02
N ALA A 147 -9.10 -3.07 -10.07
CA ALA A 147 -10.02 -3.10 -11.22
C ALA A 147 -11.48 -3.51 -10.88
N GLU A 148 -11.72 -4.10 -9.71
CA GLU A 148 -13.05 -4.47 -9.25
C GLU A 148 -13.77 -3.36 -8.46
N ALA A 149 -13.06 -2.29 -8.10
CA ALA A 149 -13.66 -1.11 -7.47
C ALA A 149 -14.59 -0.39 -8.44
N ARG A 150 -15.68 0.18 -7.95
CA ARG A 150 -16.77 0.74 -8.79
C ARG A 150 -17.21 2.11 -8.29
N PRO A 151 -17.68 2.99 -9.21
CA PRO A 151 -18.42 4.17 -8.80
C PRO A 151 -19.58 3.81 -7.89
N GLY A 152 -19.75 4.55 -6.79
CA GLY A 152 -20.73 4.28 -5.74
C GLY A 152 -20.19 3.50 -4.55
N ASP A 153 -19.05 2.82 -4.66
CA ASP A 153 -18.43 2.15 -3.51
C ASP A 153 -18.04 3.16 -2.43
N ALA A 154 -18.24 2.79 -1.17
CA ALA A 154 -17.70 3.51 -0.04
C ALA A 154 -16.18 3.31 0.02
N LEU A 155 -15.45 4.39 0.22
CA LEU A 155 -14.02 4.35 0.52
C LEU A 155 -13.82 4.25 2.02
N LEU A 156 -13.23 3.14 2.48
CA LEU A 156 -12.77 2.99 3.86
C LEU A 156 -11.25 3.09 3.91
N ALA A 157 -10.73 3.60 5.01
CA ALA A 157 -9.31 3.57 5.31
C ALA A 157 -9.07 2.88 6.65
N ALA A 158 -8.17 1.91 6.68
CA ALA A 158 -7.82 1.11 7.85
C ALA A 158 -6.35 1.31 8.21
N PHE A 159 -6.05 1.63 9.48
CA PHE A 159 -4.69 1.93 9.96
C PHE A 159 -4.43 1.36 11.35
N CYS A 160 -3.17 0.99 11.61
CA CYS A 160 -2.64 0.91 12.95
C CYS A 160 -2.10 2.29 13.37
N LEU A 161 -2.82 2.99 14.26
CA LEU A 161 -2.47 4.35 14.71
C LEU A 161 -1.58 4.36 15.96
N ASN A 162 -1.32 3.19 16.56
CA ASN A 162 -0.38 3.03 17.66
C ASN A 162 1.03 2.89 17.09
N GLY A 163 1.87 3.91 17.26
CA GLY A 163 3.20 3.93 16.70
C GLY A 163 3.77 5.34 16.61
N GLY A 164 4.78 5.49 15.77
CA GLY A 164 5.44 6.78 15.58
C GLY A 164 6.23 6.87 14.28
N TYR A 165 6.61 8.12 13.95
CA TYR A 165 7.47 8.37 12.80
C TYR A 165 8.92 7.95 13.11
N ARG A 166 9.59 7.44 12.09
CA ARG A 166 11.01 7.20 12.11
C ARG A 166 11.76 8.44 11.61
N GLY A 167 12.22 9.25 12.55
CA GLY A 167 12.85 10.55 12.23
C GLY A 167 11.88 11.49 11.52
N ASP A 168 12.41 12.32 10.62
CA ASP A 168 11.63 13.31 9.87
C ASP A 168 10.97 12.75 8.60
N GLY A 169 11.24 11.49 8.28
CA GLY A 169 10.71 10.81 7.09
C GLY A 169 9.19 10.57 7.13
N PRO A 170 8.61 10.12 6.01
CA PRO A 170 7.19 9.88 5.90
C PRO A 170 6.75 8.52 6.49
N PHE A 171 7.67 7.69 6.95
CA PHE A 171 7.35 6.36 7.45
C PHE A 171 6.85 6.38 8.90
N PHE A 172 5.62 5.91 9.10
CA PHE A 172 4.99 5.73 10.41
C PHE A 172 4.98 4.24 10.77
N SER A 173 5.66 3.86 11.84
CA SER A 173 5.83 2.45 12.22
C SER A 173 5.06 2.12 13.49
N SER A 174 4.30 1.04 13.45
CA SER A 174 3.65 0.39 14.59
C SER A 174 4.34 -0.92 15.01
N LEU A 175 5.42 -1.32 14.35
CA LEU A 175 6.06 -2.62 14.54
C LEU A 175 6.60 -2.86 15.95
N ARG A 176 6.99 -1.81 16.67
CA ARG A 176 7.52 -1.90 18.03
C ARG A 176 6.46 -1.68 19.11
N ASP A 177 5.28 -1.21 18.72
CA ASP A 177 4.20 -0.79 19.63
C ASP A 177 3.07 -1.82 19.67
N ARG A 178 3.22 -2.94 18.96
CA ARG A 178 2.31 -4.09 18.95
C ARG A 178 3.08 -5.39 19.17
N SER A 179 2.43 -6.37 19.82
CA SER A 179 3.04 -7.70 19.96
C SER A 179 3.10 -8.43 18.61
N PRO A 180 4.03 -9.38 18.44
CA PRO A 180 4.11 -10.19 17.22
C PRO A 180 2.80 -10.90 16.89
N GLU A 181 2.08 -11.40 17.90
CA GLU A 181 0.78 -12.06 17.74
C GLU A 181 -0.26 -11.08 17.17
N ALA A 182 -0.32 -9.86 17.71
CA ALA A 182 -1.22 -8.83 17.23
C ALA A 182 -0.89 -8.40 15.79
N LEU A 183 0.41 -8.25 15.45
CA LEU A 183 0.84 -7.89 14.10
C LEU A 183 0.46 -8.96 13.06
N ARG A 184 0.52 -10.23 13.44
CA ARG A 184 0.10 -11.35 12.58
C ARG A 184 -1.41 -11.37 12.42
N ASP A 185 -2.15 -11.23 13.51
CA ASP A 185 -3.62 -11.20 13.50
C ASP A 185 -4.15 -9.98 12.71
N ASP A 186 -3.52 -8.81 12.84
CA ASP A 186 -3.88 -7.63 12.05
C ASP A 186 -3.91 -7.93 10.54
N GLY A 187 -2.94 -8.69 10.05
CA GLY A 187 -2.85 -9.09 8.65
C GLY A 187 -4.00 -9.98 8.17
N GLU A 188 -4.62 -10.76 9.06
CA GLU A 188 -5.77 -11.61 8.72
C GLU A 188 -7.04 -10.81 8.43
N ALA A 189 -7.12 -9.55 8.85
CA ALA A 189 -8.30 -8.71 8.59
C ALA A 189 -8.63 -8.59 7.08
N LEU A 190 -7.60 -8.42 6.24
CA LEU A 190 -7.77 -8.32 4.77
C LEU A 190 -8.22 -9.65 4.16
N VAL A 191 -7.66 -10.75 4.65
CA VAL A 191 -7.99 -12.10 4.19
C VAL A 191 -9.45 -12.43 4.53
N GLU A 192 -9.88 -12.13 5.75
CA GLU A 192 -11.27 -12.31 6.18
C GLU A 192 -12.25 -11.51 5.31
N LEU A 193 -11.90 -10.26 4.99
CA LEU A 193 -12.71 -9.44 4.06
C LEU A 193 -12.83 -10.07 2.68
N ALA A 194 -11.72 -10.59 2.16
CA ALA A 194 -11.67 -11.23 0.86
C ALA A 194 -12.51 -12.51 0.84
N GLU A 195 -12.28 -13.41 1.78
CA GLU A 195 -12.98 -14.69 1.91
C GLU A 195 -14.48 -14.51 2.14
N ALA A 196 -14.89 -13.52 2.95
CA ALA A 196 -16.29 -13.19 3.20
C ALA A 196 -16.97 -12.41 2.05
N GLY A 197 -16.21 -11.98 1.04
CA GLY A 197 -16.73 -11.17 -0.06
C GLY A 197 -17.25 -9.81 0.38
N LEU A 198 -16.69 -9.24 1.44
CA LEU A 198 -17.09 -7.96 2.00
C LEU A 198 -16.43 -6.76 1.33
N CYS A 199 -15.28 -6.97 0.70
CA CYS A 199 -14.51 -5.97 0.00
C CYS A 199 -14.36 -6.32 -1.47
N ARG A 200 -14.42 -5.31 -2.36
CA ARG A 200 -14.22 -5.50 -3.80
C ARG A 200 -12.74 -5.36 -4.17
N ALA A 201 -12.12 -4.30 -3.64
CA ALA A 201 -10.75 -3.95 -3.92
C ALA A 201 -10.09 -3.39 -2.66
N ALA A 202 -8.85 -3.72 -2.49
CA ALA A 202 -8.02 -3.12 -1.46
C ALA A 202 -6.68 -2.67 -2.06
N ARG A 203 -6.01 -1.74 -1.39
CA ARG A 203 -4.68 -1.28 -1.73
C ARG A 203 -3.92 -0.89 -0.49
N ASP A 204 -2.63 -1.21 -0.43
CA ASP A 204 -1.77 -0.71 0.63
C ASP A 204 -1.54 0.81 0.51
N VAL A 205 -1.26 1.44 1.64
CA VAL A 205 -0.81 2.83 1.65
C VAL A 205 0.71 2.84 1.65
N SER A 206 1.29 2.97 0.45
CA SER A 206 2.73 2.93 0.20
C SER A 206 3.37 4.33 0.12
N MET A 207 4.57 4.43 -0.46
CA MET A 207 5.38 5.67 -0.50
C MET A 207 4.66 6.95 -0.96
N PRO A 208 3.72 6.93 -1.94
CA PRO A 208 3.01 8.16 -2.32
C PRO A 208 1.96 8.60 -1.30
N GLY A 209 1.87 7.93 -0.16
CA GLY A 209 0.92 8.23 0.92
C GLY A 209 -0.53 7.86 0.58
N VAL A 210 -1.44 8.22 1.48
CA VAL A 210 -2.88 7.89 1.36
C VAL A 210 -3.46 8.37 0.03
N ALA A 211 -3.21 9.62 -0.32
CA ALA A 211 -3.78 10.20 -1.53
C ALA A 211 -3.18 9.63 -2.81
N GLY A 212 -1.88 9.36 -2.83
CA GLY A 212 -1.21 8.78 -4.00
C GLY A 212 -1.54 7.29 -4.20
N SER A 213 -1.71 6.51 -3.12
CA SER A 213 -2.18 5.13 -3.20
C SER A 213 -3.64 5.06 -3.68
N LEU A 214 -4.51 5.99 -3.19
CA LEU A 214 -5.88 6.10 -3.70
C LEU A 214 -5.90 6.45 -5.20
N LEU A 215 -5.02 7.35 -5.64
CA LEU A 215 -4.92 7.75 -7.04
C LEU A 215 -4.56 6.56 -7.94
N GLN A 216 -3.64 5.68 -7.50
CA GLN A 216 -3.32 4.45 -8.22
C GLN A 216 -4.53 3.49 -8.29
N MET A 217 -5.25 3.30 -7.16
CA MET A 217 -6.45 2.45 -7.13
C MET A 217 -7.51 2.92 -8.13
N ILE A 218 -7.87 4.21 -8.10
CA ILE A 218 -8.94 4.75 -8.95
C ILE A 218 -8.54 4.84 -10.43
N GLU A 219 -7.24 4.99 -10.75
CA GLU A 219 -6.76 4.93 -12.12
C GLU A 219 -7.00 3.55 -12.72
N VAL A 220 -6.59 2.48 -11.99
CA VAL A 220 -6.80 1.08 -12.41
C VAL A 220 -8.29 0.76 -12.53
N ALA A 221 -9.11 1.22 -11.59
CA ALA A 221 -10.55 1.05 -11.58
C ALA A 221 -11.27 1.85 -12.69
N GLY A 222 -10.60 2.82 -13.31
CA GLY A 222 -11.22 3.71 -14.29
C GLY A 222 -12.29 4.63 -13.70
N CYS A 223 -12.23 4.92 -12.41
CA CYS A 223 -13.19 5.77 -11.68
C CYS A 223 -12.51 7.01 -11.07
N GLY A 224 -13.26 7.81 -10.33
CA GLY A 224 -12.80 8.88 -9.47
C GLY A 224 -13.07 8.58 -8.01
N ALA A 225 -12.62 9.47 -7.11
CA ALA A 225 -12.94 9.40 -5.69
C ALA A 225 -12.98 10.77 -5.04
N SER A 226 -13.85 10.90 -4.03
CA SER A 226 -13.81 11.97 -3.04
C SER A 226 -13.25 11.43 -1.73
N LEU A 227 -12.20 12.07 -1.19
CA LEU A 227 -11.59 11.76 0.10
C LEU A 227 -11.87 12.89 1.09
N ASP A 228 -12.68 12.61 2.10
CA ASP A 228 -12.95 13.50 3.21
C ASP A 228 -11.81 13.37 4.24
N VAL A 229 -10.94 14.39 4.28
CA VAL A 229 -9.74 14.37 5.12
C VAL A 229 -10.06 14.50 6.62
N GLU A 230 -11.24 15.00 6.97
CA GLU A 230 -11.70 15.14 8.36
C GLU A 230 -12.19 13.79 8.93
N ARG A 231 -12.57 12.86 8.02
CA ARG A 231 -12.99 11.49 8.37
C ARG A 231 -11.87 10.46 8.24
N LEU A 232 -10.73 10.86 7.67
CA LEU A 232 -9.59 9.98 7.55
C LEU A 232 -9.02 9.66 8.94
N PRO A 233 -8.96 8.38 9.37
CA PRO A 233 -8.32 8.03 10.65
C PRO A 233 -6.85 8.48 10.64
N ALA A 234 -6.44 9.23 11.66
CA ALA A 234 -5.08 9.74 11.78
C ALA A 234 -4.59 9.68 13.24
N PRO A 235 -3.28 9.55 13.47
CA PRO A 235 -2.72 9.60 14.81
C PRO A 235 -2.93 10.97 15.44
N ARG A 236 -3.18 11.00 16.76
CA ARG A 236 -3.37 12.26 17.48
C ARG A 236 -2.15 13.17 17.37
N GLY A 237 -2.39 14.44 17.07
CA GLY A 237 -1.34 15.45 16.98
C GLY A 237 -0.50 15.43 15.70
N VAL A 238 -0.78 14.52 14.78
CA VAL A 238 -0.15 14.51 13.45
C VAL A 238 -0.94 15.44 12.54
N PRO A 239 -0.30 16.46 11.93
CA PRO A 239 -0.96 17.33 10.95
C PRO A 239 -1.47 16.52 9.75
N ILE A 240 -2.67 16.86 9.27
CA ILE A 240 -3.31 16.13 8.16
C ILE A 240 -2.49 16.18 6.86
N GLU A 241 -1.81 17.28 6.59
CA GLU A 241 -0.91 17.45 5.45
C GLU A 241 0.27 16.46 5.48
N ARG A 242 0.77 16.15 6.68
CA ARG A 242 1.80 15.11 6.84
C ARG A 242 1.19 13.72 6.67
N TRP A 243 0.00 13.49 7.27
CA TRP A 243 -0.63 12.17 7.24
C TRP A 243 -1.03 11.74 5.83
N LEU A 244 -1.53 12.66 5.00
CA LEU A 244 -1.85 12.40 3.59
C LEU A 244 -0.67 11.90 2.77
N LEU A 245 0.56 12.23 3.16
CA LEU A 245 1.80 11.84 2.51
C LEU A 245 2.59 10.77 3.29
N THR A 246 2.02 10.26 4.38
CA THR A 246 2.63 9.22 5.18
C THR A 246 2.36 7.85 4.57
N PHE A 247 3.38 6.96 4.62
CA PHE A 247 3.14 5.55 4.43
C PHE A 247 3.38 4.79 5.74
N PRO A 248 2.35 4.13 6.28
CA PRO A 248 2.42 3.42 7.55
C PRO A 248 2.83 1.97 7.36
N SER A 249 3.39 1.34 8.40
CA SER A 249 3.68 -0.10 8.39
C SER A 249 2.43 -0.99 8.33
N PHE A 250 1.24 -0.43 8.60
CA PHE A 250 -0.07 -1.02 8.41
C PHE A 250 -1.05 0.07 8.02
N GLY A 251 -1.47 0.09 6.78
CA GLY A 251 -2.44 1.03 6.26
C GLY A 251 -3.00 0.56 4.92
N PHE A 252 -4.33 0.55 4.80
CA PHE A 252 -5.03 0.06 3.61
C PHE A 252 -6.21 0.94 3.26
N LEU A 253 -6.47 1.06 1.97
CA LEU A 253 -7.64 1.65 1.37
C LEU A 253 -8.53 0.54 0.83
N LEU A 254 -9.84 0.64 1.05
CA LEU A 254 -10.80 -0.40 0.72
C LEU A 254 -11.97 0.20 -0.06
N ALA A 255 -12.34 -0.44 -1.18
CA ALA A 255 -13.56 -0.16 -1.92
C ALA A 255 -14.63 -1.19 -1.56
N VAL A 256 -15.71 -0.75 -0.95
CA VAL A 256 -16.73 -1.60 -0.33
C VAL A 256 -18.12 -1.13 -0.73
N SER A 257 -19.05 -2.06 -0.95
CA SER A 257 -20.46 -1.69 -1.12
C SER A 257 -20.96 -0.89 0.08
N PRO A 258 -21.64 0.26 -0.11
CA PRO A 258 -22.01 1.16 0.99
C PRO A 258 -22.82 0.50 2.11
N ASP A 259 -23.66 -0.46 1.79
CA ASP A 259 -24.48 -1.24 2.71
C ASP A 259 -23.67 -2.24 3.55
N ARG A 260 -22.44 -2.57 3.12
CA ARG A 260 -21.55 -3.49 3.81
C ARG A 260 -20.38 -2.78 4.54
N ALA A 261 -20.37 -1.44 4.53
CA ALA A 261 -19.25 -0.67 5.07
C ALA A 261 -18.99 -0.94 6.57
N ALA A 262 -20.05 -1.13 7.38
CA ALA A 262 -19.90 -1.46 8.79
C ALA A 262 -19.35 -2.88 9.01
N ASP A 263 -19.86 -3.86 8.27
CA ASP A 263 -19.39 -5.25 8.31
C ASP A 263 -17.91 -5.34 7.90
N ALA A 264 -17.51 -4.56 6.88
CA ALA A 264 -16.14 -4.51 6.40
C ALA A 264 -15.17 -3.81 7.37
N ALA A 265 -15.64 -2.89 8.19
CA ALA A 265 -14.82 -2.24 9.21
C ALA A 265 -14.58 -3.13 10.45
N GLU A 266 -15.51 -4.04 10.75
CA GLU A 266 -15.50 -4.84 11.97
C GLU A 266 -14.22 -5.67 12.17
N PRO A 267 -13.67 -6.40 11.16
CA PRO A 267 -12.43 -7.15 11.30
C PRO A 267 -11.23 -6.32 11.77
N PHE A 268 -11.18 -5.04 11.43
CA PHE A 268 -10.15 -4.12 11.90
C PHE A 268 -10.43 -3.61 13.32
N LEU A 269 -11.68 -3.18 13.56
CA LEU A 269 -12.05 -2.59 14.84
C LEU A 269 -11.90 -3.55 16.02
N ARG A 270 -12.27 -4.83 15.86
CA ARG A 270 -12.10 -5.84 16.92
C ARG A 270 -10.63 -6.14 17.24
N ARG A 271 -9.70 -5.83 16.32
CA ARG A 271 -8.25 -5.93 16.50
C ARG A 271 -7.64 -4.66 17.10
N GLY A 272 -8.47 -3.66 17.42
CA GLY A 272 -8.02 -2.35 17.93
C GLY A 272 -7.33 -1.49 16.87
N LEU A 273 -7.56 -1.80 15.60
CA LEU A 273 -7.16 -0.95 14.49
C LEU A 273 -8.22 0.13 14.23
N ALA A 274 -7.80 1.25 13.69
CA ALA A 274 -8.75 2.26 13.22
C ALA A 274 -9.24 1.88 11.82
N CYS A 275 -10.56 1.90 11.63
CA CYS A 275 -11.16 1.76 10.30
C CYS A 275 -12.38 2.67 10.21
N ALA A 276 -12.45 3.51 9.18
CA ALA A 276 -13.57 4.41 8.99
C ALA A 276 -13.86 4.66 7.51
N ARG A 277 -15.12 4.94 7.20
CA ARG A 277 -15.51 5.48 5.90
C ARG A 277 -15.04 6.93 5.80
N CYS A 278 -14.10 7.18 4.91
CA CYS A 278 -13.50 8.48 4.68
C CYS A 278 -13.80 9.05 3.28
N GLY A 279 -14.69 8.41 2.51
CA GLY A 279 -15.00 8.91 1.18
C GLY A 279 -15.93 7.99 0.39
N GLN A 280 -15.89 8.21 -0.91
CA GLN A 280 -16.68 7.45 -1.88
C GLN A 280 -16.01 7.47 -3.25
N LEU A 281 -16.13 6.37 -3.99
CA LEU A 281 -15.75 6.29 -5.39
C LEU A 281 -16.88 6.82 -6.27
N ASP A 282 -16.53 7.47 -7.38
CA ASP A 282 -17.49 8.08 -8.31
C ASP A 282 -17.03 7.94 -9.77
N SER A 283 -17.82 8.46 -10.69
CA SER A 283 -17.56 8.38 -12.14
C SER A 283 -16.76 9.57 -12.69
N SER A 284 -16.24 10.46 -11.85
CA SER A 284 -15.58 11.70 -12.29
C SER A 284 -14.21 11.49 -12.93
N ARG A 285 -13.55 10.35 -12.66
CA ARG A 285 -12.15 10.11 -13.01
C ARG A 285 -11.17 11.13 -12.44
N ALA A 286 -11.49 11.66 -11.28
CA ALA A 286 -10.64 12.60 -10.57
C ALA A 286 -10.50 12.22 -9.10
N LEU A 287 -9.36 12.53 -8.50
CA LEU A 287 -9.20 12.51 -7.05
C LEU A 287 -9.50 13.90 -6.49
N THR A 288 -10.50 13.99 -5.63
CA THR A 288 -10.92 15.23 -4.98
C THR A 288 -10.79 15.10 -3.46
N LEU A 289 -10.14 16.06 -2.80
CA LEU A 289 -10.17 16.19 -1.35
C LEU A 289 -11.39 17.00 -0.93
N VAL A 290 -11.96 16.61 0.22
CA VAL A 290 -13.07 17.30 0.87
C VAL A 290 -12.64 17.70 2.28
N ALA A 291 -12.83 18.95 2.66
CA ALA A 291 -12.64 19.47 4.02
C ALA A 291 -13.58 20.62 4.28
N SER A 292 -14.26 20.62 5.45
CA SER A 292 -15.15 21.71 5.90
C SER A 292 -16.17 22.14 4.83
N GLY A 293 -16.70 21.17 4.08
CA GLY A 293 -17.69 21.40 3.02
C GLY A 293 -17.13 22.00 1.72
N ARG A 294 -15.82 22.18 1.62
CA ARG A 294 -15.10 22.62 0.40
C ARG A 294 -14.44 21.45 -0.27
N THR A 295 -14.18 21.56 -1.58
CA THR A 295 -13.57 20.54 -2.39
C THR A 295 -12.41 21.10 -3.22
N ALA A 296 -11.35 20.31 -3.40
CA ALA A 296 -10.26 20.64 -4.31
C ALA A 296 -9.77 19.38 -5.04
N THR A 297 -9.59 19.48 -6.36
CA THR A 297 -9.07 18.39 -7.18
C THR A 297 -7.57 18.27 -7.00
N VAL A 298 -7.12 17.06 -6.62
CA VAL A 298 -5.68 16.69 -6.59
C VAL A 298 -5.21 16.35 -7.99
N TRP A 299 -5.99 15.51 -8.70
CA TRP A 299 -5.61 14.98 -10.01
C TRP A 299 -6.84 14.70 -10.86
N ASP A 300 -6.76 15.05 -12.12
CA ASP A 300 -7.77 14.72 -13.14
C ASP A 300 -7.19 13.67 -14.09
N LEU A 301 -7.59 12.41 -13.87
CA LEU A 301 -7.15 11.26 -14.65
C LEU A 301 -7.72 11.23 -16.07
N ALA A 302 -8.81 11.99 -16.34
CA ALA A 302 -9.35 12.10 -17.68
C ALA A 302 -8.44 12.96 -18.58
N GLY A 303 -7.82 14.01 -18.01
CA GLY A 303 -6.91 14.90 -18.72
C GLY A 303 -5.44 14.44 -18.65
N GLU A 304 -5.03 13.81 -17.56
CA GLU A 304 -3.64 13.44 -17.30
C GLU A 304 -3.55 12.07 -16.60
N PRO A 305 -3.12 11.00 -17.31
CA PRO A 305 -2.84 9.71 -16.66
C PRO A 305 -1.78 9.85 -15.56
N PHE A 306 -1.89 9.04 -14.51
CA PHE A 306 -0.96 9.08 -13.40
C PHE A 306 0.20 8.08 -13.58
N THR A 307 -0.12 6.77 -13.62
CA THR A 307 0.86 5.70 -13.84
C THR A 307 0.70 5.04 -15.20
N SER A 308 -0.40 5.33 -15.89
CA SER A 308 -0.85 4.62 -17.10
C SER A 308 -1.12 3.12 -16.87
N ALA A 309 -1.31 2.71 -15.61
CA ALA A 309 -1.81 1.38 -15.25
C ALA A 309 -3.32 1.30 -15.55
N GLY A 310 -3.82 0.11 -15.82
CA GLY A 310 -5.23 -0.08 -16.19
C GLY A 310 -5.51 0.32 -17.64
N GLY A 311 -4.59 0.02 -18.56
CA GLY A 311 -4.79 0.24 -19.99
C GLY A 311 -6.01 -0.49 -20.52
N ASP A 312 -6.62 0.11 -21.54
CA ASP A 312 -7.81 -0.24 -22.33
C ASP A 312 -8.37 -1.65 -22.06
N PRO A 313 -9.59 -1.77 -21.48
CA PRO A 313 -10.24 -3.07 -21.27
C PRO A 313 -10.40 -3.92 -22.55
N ALA A 314 -10.13 -3.36 -23.73
CA ALA A 314 -10.11 -4.07 -25.02
C ALA A 314 -8.84 -4.91 -25.26
N ARG A 315 -7.82 -4.89 -24.38
CA ARG A 315 -6.58 -5.66 -24.53
C ARG A 315 -6.48 -6.91 -23.65
N SER A 316 -7.53 -7.25 -22.91
CA SER A 316 -7.62 -8.48 -22.09
C SER A 316 -8.41 -9.55 -22.85
N THR A 317 -7.82 -10.09 -23.91
CA THR A 317 -8.29 -11.33 -24.55
C THR A 317 -7.11 -12.27 -24.74
#